data_89da79b1f8afbdefffce6d7b6e718967
#
_entry.id   89da79b1f8afbdefffce6d7b6e718967
#
_cell.length_a   1.000
_cell.length_b   1.000
_cell.length_c   1.000
_cell.angle_alpha   90.00
_cell.angle_beta   90.00
_cell.angle_gamma   90.00
#
_symmetry.space_group_name_H-M   'P 1'
#
loop_
_entity.id
_entity.type
_entity.pdbx_description
1 polymer ?
#
loop_
_entity_poly.entity_id
_entity_poly.type
_entity_poly.pdbx_seq_one_letter_code
_entity_poly.pdbx_strand_id
1 'polypeptide(L)'
;SLAGPLFAATGTTLAAFVPMLLAQGNTADFTRALPITIMTALSVSYLFAITVTPLLSRGLLRPARGAGTGVLDRLGVRLARLTGRRPVLWVLGGGAVFVAAMATLPLLDQQFFPPADRDVVVVDLSLPEGTALARTENAATALAAALRPRADVRAIETFIGNGGPTFFYNLRRAPAAPHLARLVVKTRDIADNAAIIDAVADYHRQHLADGDLIARTLGQGPVVPAPIAVRVFNDDADRLATATQRVTALTQRIAGTRDVRNDLGNRYSQSAL
;
A
#
# COMPACT_ATOMS: atom_id res chain seq x y z
N SER A 1 -25.13 -11.41 35.52
CA SER A 1 -25.43 -11.29 34.07
C SER A 1 -24.14 -11.10 33.30
N LEU A 2 -23.95 -11.83 32.20
CA LEU A 2 -22.76 -11.72 31.34
C LEU A 2 -22.82 -10.51 30.39
N ALA A 3 -23.95 -9.81 30.34
CA ALA A 3 -24.15 -8.70 29.40
C ALA A 3 -23.17 -7.54 29.61
N GLY A 4 -22.87 -7.17 30.86
CA GLY A 4 -21.93 -6.10 31.16
C GLY A 4 -20.50 -6.37 30.68
N PRO A 5 -19.88 -7.49 31.06
CA PRO A 5 -18.57 -7.88 30.57
C PRO A 5 -18.49 -8.00 29.04
N LEU A 6 -19.52 -8.56 28.39
CA LEU A 6 -19.59 -8.66 26.93
C LEU A 6 -19.68 -7.28 26.28
N PHE A 7 -20.47 -6.35 26.86
CA PHE A 7 -20.56 -4.98 26.38
C PHE A 7 -19.21 -4.27 26.47
N ALA A 8 -18.53 -4.38 27.62
CA ALA A 8 -17.23 -3.77 27.82
C ALA A 8 -16.18 -4.31 26.83
N ALA A 9 -16.14 -5.63 26.64
CA ALA A 9 -15.20 -6.25 25.71
C ALA A 9 -15.47 -5.81 24.25
N THR A 10 -16.72 -5.86 23.80
CA THR A 10 -17.10 -5.43 22.45
C THR A 10 -16.87 -3.93 22.29
N GLY A 11 -17.25 -3.10 23.27
CA GLY A 11 -17.04 -1.67 23.25
C GLY A 11 -15.56 -1.27 23.17
N THR A 12 -14.68 -1.95 23.90
CA THR A 12 -13.23 -1.73 23.84
C THR A 12 -12.69 -2.07 22.45
N THR A 13 -13.14 -3.18 21.87
CA THR A 13 -12.73 -3.58 20.51
C THR A 13 -13.22 -2.57 19.46
N LEU A 14 -14.48 -2.12 19.56
CA LEU A 14 -15.01 -1.08 18.67
C LEU A 14 -14.23 0.23 18.79
N ALA A 15 -13.90 0.65 20.02
CA ALA A 15 -13.14 1.86 20.26
C ALA A 15 -11.74 1.83 19.63
N ALA A 16 -11.10 0.65 19.55
CA ALA A 16 -9.81 0.47 18.91
C ALA A 16 -9.83 0.76 17.38
N PHE A 17 -10.99 0.61 16.73
CA PHE A 17 -11.16 0.90 15.30
C PHE A 17 -11.55 2.36 15.00
N VAL A 18 -11.98 3.12 15.99
CA VAL A 18 -12.39 4.53 15.81
C VAL A 18 -11.27 5.40 15.21
N PRO A 19 -10.01 5.34 15.69
CA PRO A 19 -8.93 6.12 15.09
C PRO A 19 -8.75 5.88 13.59
N MET A 20 -8.95 4.64 13.13
CA MET A 20 -8.85 4.28 11.71
C MET A 20 -9.97 4.90 10.87
N LEU A 21 -11.17 5.09 11.44
CA LEU A 21 -12.28 5.80 10.78
C LEU A 21 -12.03 7.31 10.69
N LEU A 22 -11.35 7.88 11.68
CA LEU A 22 -11.06 9.32 11.75
C LEU A 22 -9.82 9.70 10.94
N ALA A 23 -9.04 8.74 10.49
CA ALA A 23 -7.86 8.98 9.66
C ALA A 23 -8.26 9.63 8.32
N GLN A 24 -7.38 10.49 7.79
CA GLN A 24 -7.59 11.22 6.54
C GLN A 24 -6.49 10.89 5.54
N GLY A 25 -6.82 10.98 4.25
CA GLY A 25 -5.89 10.78 3.15
C GLY A 25 -6.14 9.50 2.35
N ASN A 26 -5.47 9.36 1.21
CA ASN A 26 -5.71 8.29 0.23
C ASN A 26 -5.63 6.88 0.83
N THR A 27 -4.70 6.67 1.76
CA THR A 27 -4.53 5.39 2.47
C THR A 27 -5.71 5.10 3.38
N ALA A 28 -6.18 6.12 4.11
CA ALA A 28 -7.33 6.00 5.00
C ALA A 28 -8.62 5.72 4.21
N ASP A 29 -8.83 6.41 3.10
CA ASP A 29 -9.99 6.21 2.23
C ASP A 29 -10.00 4.79 1.64
N PHE A 30 -8.83 4.29 1.23
CA PHE A 30 -8.68 2.92 0.73
C PHE A 30 -9.01 1.85 1.78
N THR A 31 -8.59 2.06 3.02
CA THR A 31 -8.79 1.09 4.11
C THR A 31 -10.08 1.28 4.89
N ARG A 32 -10.83 2.37 4.66
CA ARG A 32 -12.02 2.76 5.43
C ARG A 32 -13.12 1.71 5.49
N ALA A 33 -13.24 0.89 4.45
CA ALA A 33 -14.21 -0.20 4.41
C ALA A 33 -13.94 -1.26 5.49
N LEU A 34 -12.68 -1.49 5.87
CA LEU A 34 -12.30 -2.51 6.86
C LEU A 34 -12.89 -2.21 8.26
N PRO A 35 -12.61 -1.05 8.89
CA PRO A 35 -13.16 -0.74 10.21
C PRO A 35 -14.68 -0.67 10.19
N ILE A 36 -15.32 -0.16 9.14
CA ILE A 36 -16.79 -0.13 9.01
C ILE A 36 -17.34 -1.55 9.05
N THR A 37 -16.81 -2.45 8.25
CA THR A 37 -17.28 -3.84 8.18
C THR A 37 -17.07 -4.56 9.51
N ILE A 38 -15.89 -4.43 10.12
CA ILE A 38 -15.57 -5.07 11.41
C ILE A 38 -16.48 -4.55 12.52
N MET A 39 -16.63 -3.22 12.62
CA MET A 39 -17.47 -2.62 13.65
C MET A 39 -18.94 -3.00 13.49
N THR A 40 -19.44 -3.05 12.28
CA THR A 40 -20.82 -3.49 12.00
C THR A 40 -21.00 -4.96 12.36
N ALA A 41 -20.08 -5.83 11.92
CA ALA A 41 -20.13 -7.26 12.22
C ALA A 41 -20.08 -7.54 13.74
N LEU A 42 -19.17 -6.86 14.47
CA LEU A 42 -19.06 -7.00 15.92
C LEU A 42 -20.31 -6.49 16.65
N SER A 43 -20.88 -5.38 16.21
CA SER A 43 -22.12 -4.84 16.80
C SER A 43 -23.30 -5.80 16.60
N VAL A 44 -23.47 -6.34 15.39
CA VAL A 44 -24.48 -7.35 15.10
C VAL A 44 -24.22 -8.63 15.90
N SER A 45 -22.99 -9.11 15.95
CA SER A 45 -22.61 -10.28 16.75
C SER A 45 -22.92 -10.10 18.23
N TYR A 46 -22.66 -8.91 18.79
CA TYR A 46 -23.04 -8.58 20.17
C TYR A 46 -24.54 -8.66 20.39
N LEU A 47 -25.35 -8.08 19.47
CA LEU A 47 -26.81 -8.16 19.55
C LEU A 47 -27.31 -9.62 19.52
N PHE A 48 -26.73 -10.44 18.64
CA PHE A 48 -27.02 -11.87 18.62
C PHE A 48 -26.64 -12.58 19.90
N ALA A 49 -25.48 -12.26 20.47
CA ALA A 49 -25.00 -12.87 21.71
C ALA A 49 -25.90 -12.59 22.91
N ILE A 50 -26.51 -11.40 22.99
CA ILE A 50 -27.39 -11.04 24.13
C ILE A 50 -28.85 -11.41 23.91
N THR A 51 -29.30 -11.64 22.66
CA THR A 51 -30.70 -11.94 22.33
C THR A 51 -30.91 -13.38 21.89
N VAL A 52 -30.30 -13.75 20.78
CA VAL A 52 -30.56 -15.07 20.13
C VAL A 52 -29.88 -16.21 20.88
N THR A 53 -28.63 -16.01 21.32
CA THR A 53 -27.86 -17.08 22.00
C THR A 53 -28.54 -17.57 23.28
N PRO A 54 -29.01 -16.72 24.22
CA PRO A 54 -29.75 -17.17 25.38
C PRO A 54 -31.07 -17.87 25.04
N LEU A 55 -31.76 -17.38 24.02
CA LEU A 55 -33.03 -17.95 23.57
C LEU A 55 -32.83 -19.39 23.03
N LEU A 56 -31.86 -19.59 22.17
CA LEU A 56 -31.48 -20.87 21.63
C LEU A 56 -30.94 -21.83 22.72
N SER A 57 -30.13 -21.31 23.62
CA SER A 57 -29.59 -22.10 24.74
C SER A 57 -30.70 -22.66 25.62
N ARG A 58 -31.74 -21.87 25.88
CA ARG A 58 -32.90 -22.29 26.66
C ARG A 58 -33.71 -23.40 26.00
N GLY A 59 -33.78 -23.39 24.65
CA GLY A 59 -34.53 -24.38 23.88
C GLY A 59 -33.75 -25.67 23.56
N LEU A 60 -32.43 -25.56 23.35
CA LEU A 60 -31.58 -26.64 22.87
C LEU A 60 -30.78 -27.34 23.96
N LEU A 61 -30.41 -26.63 25.04
CA LEU A 61 -29.63 -27.23 26.14
C LEU A 61 -30.56 -27.98 27.10
N ARG A 62 -30.40 -29.31 27.14
CA ARG A 62 -30.95 -30.11 28.18
C ARG A 62 -30.07 -30.02 29.43
N PRO A 63 -30.62 -29.93 30.64
CA PRO A 63 -29.84 -29.92 31.85
C PRO A 63 -29.00 -31.22 31.89
N ALA A 64 -27.69 -31.07 31.90
CA ALA A 64 -26.77 -32.20 31.98
C ALA A 64 -26.99 -32.89 33.33
N ARG A 65 -27.55 -34.10 33.35
CA ARG A 65 -27.61 -34.94 34.53
C ARG A 65 -26.25 -35.64 34.69
N GLY A 66 -25.46 -35.12 35.61
CA GLY A 66 -24.16 -35.67 36.02
C GLY A 66 -22.99 -34.91 35.41
N ALA A 67 -22.22 -34.27 36.28
CA ALA A 67 -20.88 -33.78 35.96
C ALA A 67 -19.98 -35.00 35.70
N GLY A 68 -19.96 -35.45 34.45
CA GLY A 68 -18.96 -36.46 34.05
C GLY A 68 -17.58 -35.84 34.10
N THR A 69 -16.66 -36.48 34.81
CA THR A 69 -15.24 -36.11 34.83
C THR A 69 -14.63 -36.37 33.46
N GLY A 70 -14.93 -35.48 32.49
CA GLY A 70 -14.42 -35.54 31.13
C GLY A 70 -12.91 -35.26 31.10
N VAL A 71 -12.28 -35.59 29.98
CA VAL A 71 -10.85 -35.26 29.74
C VAL A 71 -10.59 -33.77 29.89
N LEU A 72 -11.56 -32.96 29.51
CA LEU A 72 -11.49 -31.48 29.63
C LEU A 72 -11.48 -31.01 31.08
N ASP A 73 -12.28 -31.60 31.96
CA ASP A 73 -12.28 -31.28 33.40
C ASP A 73 -10.96 -31.65 34.07
N ARG A 74 -10.40 -32.81 33.73
CA ARG A 74 -9.08 -33.22 34.24
C ARG A 74 -7.97 -32.29 33.76
N LEU A 75 -8.01 -31.86 32.48
CA LEU A 75 -7.08 -30.91 31.92
C LEU A 75 -7.22 -29.53 32.60
N GLY A 76 -8.43 -29.05 32.76
CA GLY A 76 -8.74 -27.78 33.45
C GLY A 76 -8.23 -27.77 34.90
N VAL A 77 -8.49 -28.84 35.68
CA VAL A 77 -7.99 -28.97 37.05
C VAL A 77 -6.47 -29.07 37.09
N ARG A 78 -5.83 -29.80 36.14
CA ARG A 78 -4.35 -29.85 36.07
C ARG A 78 -3.75 -28.48 35.77
N LEU A 79 -4.28 -27.75 34.80
CA LEU A 79 -3.83 -26.38 34.44
C LEU A 79 -4.04 -25.43 35.62
N ALA A 80 -5.22 -25.45 36.27
CA ALA A 80 -5.49 -24.64 37.44
C ALA A 80 -4.53 -24.89 38.60
N ARG A 81 -4.19 -26.18 38.84
CA ARG A 81 -3.19 -26.53 39.87
C ARG A 81 -1.77 -26.10 39.49
N LEU A 82 -1.42 -26.19 38.21
CA LEU A 82 -0.09 -25.80 37.70
C LEU A 82 0.10 -24.30 37.81
N THR A 83 -0.90 -23.50 37.37
CA THR A 83 -0.87 -22.05 37.44
C THR A 83 -1.00 -21.53 38.87
N GLY A 84 -1.86 -22.15 39.69
CA GLY A 84 -2.08 -21.77 41.10
C GLY A 84 -0.89 -22.06 42.04
N ARG A 85 -0.02 -23.03 41.72
CA ARG A 85 1.15 -23.35 42.57
C ARG A 85 2.25 -22.30 42.53
N ARG A 86 2.46 -21.61 41.38
CA ARG A 86 3.51 -20.59 41.19
C ARG A 86 3.03 -19.48 40.28
N PRO A 87 2.03 -18.71 40.71
CA PRO A 87 1.42 -17.67 39.84
C PRO A 87 2.42 -16.63 39.36
N VAL A 88 3.40 -16.27 40.19
CA VAL A 88 4.44 -15.29 39.85
C VAL A 88 5.30 -15.77 38.67
N LEU A 89 5.63 -17.10 38.61
CA LEU A 89 6.41 -17.63 37.48
C LEU A 89 5.64 -17.54 36.16
N TRP A 90 4.32 -17.75 36.19
CA TRP A 90 3.49 -17.61 34.99
C TRP A 90 3.35 -16.17 34.52
N VAL A 91 3.21 -15.23 35.46
CA VAL A 91 3.19 -13.80 35.15
C VAL A 91 4.55 -13.34 34.60
N LEU A 92 5.65 -13.74 35.22
CA LEU A 92 6.99 -13.41 34.75
C LEU A 92 7.29 -14.07 33.40
N GLY A 93 6.90 -15.33 33.21
CA GLY A 93 7.04 -16.05 31.92
C GLY A 93 6.23 -15.37 30.81
N GLY A 94 4.98 -15.04 31.07
CA GLY A 94 4.14 -14.29 30.12
C GLY A 94 4.70 -12.91 29.81
N GLY A 95 5.18 -12.20 30.85
CA GLY A 95 5.86 -10.93 30.69
C GLY A 95 7.14 -11.03 29.85
N ALA A 96 7.94 -12.05 30.09
CA ALA A 96 9.16 -12.31 29.31
C ALA A 96 8.85 -12.59 27.82
N VAL A 97 7.85 -13.41 27.55
CA VAL A 97 7.37 -13.67 26.18
C VAL A 97 6.87 -12.39 25.51
N PHE A 98 6.12 -11.56 26.23
CA PHE A 98 5.63 -10.28 25.74
C PHE A 98 6.79 -9.33 25.40
N VAL A 99 7.76 -9.19 26.30
CA VAL A 99 8.94 -8.34 26.08
C VAL A 99 9.76 -8.86 24.90
N ALA A 100 9.96 -10.20 24.80
CA ALA A 100 10.64 -10.78 23.66
C ALA A 100 9.90 -10.52 22.34
N ALA A 101 8.58 -10.64 22.32
CA ALA A 101 7.76 -10.29 21.13
C ALA A 101 7.86 -8.81 20.79
N MET A 102 7.87 -7.90 21.77
CA MET A 102 8.07 -6.47 21.53
C MET A 102 9.47 -6.16 20.98
N ALA A 103 10.49 -6.88 21.43
CA ALA A 103 11.86 -6.71 20.96
C ALA A 103 12.05 -7.14 19.48
N THR A 104 11.15 -7.96 18.94
CA THR A 104 11.17 -8.36 17.52
C THR A 104 10.51 -7.33 16.59
N LEU A 105 9.68 -6.40 17.11
CA LEU A 105 9.00 -5.40 16.29
C LEU A 105 9.92 -4.50 15.45
N PRO A 106 11.07 -4.01 15.98
CA PRO A 106 11.99 -3.20 15.17
C PRO A 106 12.70 -3.97 14.05
N LEU A 107 12.68 -5.32 14.11
CA LEU A 107 13.28 -6.17 13.08
C LEU A 107 12.33 -6.41 11.89
N LEU A 108 11.08 -6.02 12.02
CA LEU A 108 10.08 -6.14 10.96
C LEU A 108 10.09 -4.87 10.11
N ASP A 109 10.15 -5.04 8.79
CA ASP A 109 9.97 -3.94 7.85
C ASP A 109 8.58 -3.33 8.02
N GLN A 110 8.54 -2.07 8.49
CA GLN A 110 7.29 -1.35 8.71
C GLN A 110 6.82 -0.69 7.43
N GLN A 111 6.27 -1.46 6.51
CA GLN A 111 5.60 -0.95 5.32
C GLN A 111 4.12 -1.24 5.42
N PHE A 112 3.30 -0.19 5.33
CA PHE A 112 1.83 -0.35 5.36
C PHE A 112 1.32 -1.07 4.11
N PHE A 113 1.88 -0.74 2.94
CA PHE A 113 1.64 -1.43 1.68
C PHE A 113 3.00 -1.81 1.05
N PRO A 114 3.44 -3.05 1.20
CA PRO A 114 4.66 -3.51 0.54
C PRO A 114 4.46 -3.54 -0.99
N PRO A 115 5.55 -3.49 -1.77
CA PRO A 115 5.46 -3.78 -3.20
C PRO A 115 4.87 -5.17 -3.43
N ALA A 116 4.17 -5.35 -4.54
CA ALA A 116 3.66 -6.66 -4.92
C ALA A 116 4.83 -7.57 -5.32
N ASP A 117 4.78 -8.83 -4.86
CA ASP A 117 5.74 -9.87 -5.25
C ASP A 117 5.48 -10.27 -6.72
N ARG A 118 5.91 -9.41 -7.64
CA ARG A 118 5.76 -9.57 -9.09
C ARG A 118 7.08 -9.29 -9.79
N ASP A 119 7.42 -10.14 -10.71
CA ASP A 119 8.55 -10.05 -11.62
C ASP A 119 8.28 -9.04 -12.76
N VAL A 120 7.77 -7.84 -12.41
CA VAL A 120 7.32 -6.83 -13.38
C VAL A 120 7.69 -5.43 -12.90
N VAL A 121 8.34 -4.68 -13.79
CA VAL A 121 8.58 -3.24 -13.66
C VAL A 121 7.76 -2.51 -14.72
N VAL A 122 6.98 -1.52 -14.30
CA VAL A 122 6.24 -0.62 -15.18
C VAL A 122 7.05 0.65 -15.35
N VAL A 123 7.32 1.00 -16.62
CA VAL A 123 8.05 2.21 -16.99
C VAL A 123 7.11 3.12 -17.75
N ASP A 124 6.81 4.27 -17.17
CA ASP A 124 6.00 5.32 -17.81
C ASP A 124 6.94 6.35 -18.44
N LEU A 125 6.81 6.55 -19.76
CA LEU A 125 7.48 7.58 -20.53
C LEU A 125 6.49 8.72 -20.81
N SER A 126 6.88 9.94 -20.47
CA SER A 126 6.12 11.15 -20.77
C SER A 126 7.05 12.17 -21.42
N LEU A 127 6.80 12.48 -22.67
CA LEU A 127 7.46 13.56 -23.40
C LEU A 127 6.66 14.86 -23.24
N PRO A 128 7.22 16.03 -23.62
CA PRO A 128 6.47 17.28 -23.60
C PRO A 128 5.17 17.18 -24.39
N GLU A 129 4.10 17.78 -23.86
CA GLU A 129 2.82 17.85 -24.56
C GLU A 129 3.01 18.47 -25.94
N GLY A 130 2.26 18.00 -26.94
CA GLY A 130 2.45 18.40 -28.34
C GLY A 130 3.50 17.59 -29.08
N THR A 131 4.23 16.70 -28.42
CA THR A 131 5.16 15.78 -29.10
C THR A 131 4.40 14.84 -30.03
N ALA A 132 4.88 14.71 -31.28
CA ALA A 132 4.31 13.81 -32.25
C ALA A 132 4.49 12.33 -31.82
N LEU A 133 3.50 11.48 -32.13
CA LEU A 133 3.49 10.07 -31.77
C LEU A 133 4.75 9.34 -32.26
N ALA A 134 5.24 9.65 -33.43
CA ALA A 134 6.45 9.03 -34.00
C ALA A 134 7.71 9.29 -33.14
N ARG A 135 7.82 10.47 -32.52
CA ARG A 135 8.93 10.75 -31.58
C ARG A 135 8.81 9.92 -30.30
N THR A 136 7.61 9.77 -29.79
CA THR A 136 7.33 8.94 -28.60
C THR A 136 7.62 7.46 -28.90
N GLU A 137 7.24 7.01 -30.09
CA GLU A 137 7.54 5.66 -30.59
C GLU A 137 9.04 5.41 -30.67
N ASN A 138 9.79 6.33 -31.26
CA ASN A 138 11.24 6.24 -31.36
C ASN A 138 11.91 6.20 -29.97
N ALA A 139 11.49 7.04 -29.05
CA ALA A 139 12.01 7.09 -27.68
C ALA A 139 11.71 5.78 -26.91
N ALA A 140 10.47 5.30 -26.98
CA ALA A 140 10.06 4.07 -26.31
C ALA A 140 10.76 2.82 -26.91
N THR A 141 10.91 2.78 -28.22
CA THR A 141 11.61 1.70 -28.93
C THR A 141 13.11 1.69 -28.61
N ALA A 142 13.74 2.87 -28.55
CA ALA A 142 15.15 2.99 -28.17
C ALA A 142 15.38 2.52 -26.73
N LEU A 143 14.52 2.90 -25.79
CA LEU A 143 14.57 2.39 -24.41
C LEU A 143 14.40 0.86 -24.37
N ALA A 144 13.40 0.33 -25.08
CA ALA A 144 13.18 -1.12 -25.13
C ALA A 144 14.39 -1.85 -25.72
N ALA A 145 15.03 -1.29 -26.77
CA ALA A 145 16.23 -1.85 -27.38
C ALA A 145 17.45 -1.82 -26.41
N ALA A 146 17.57 -0.80 -25.58
CA ALA A 146 18.63 -0.70 -24.58
C ALA A 146 18.43 -1.70 -23.42
N LEU A 147 17.18 -2.00 -23.04
CA LEU A 147 16.88 -2.94 -21.95
C LEU A 147 16.87 -4.41 -22.40
N ARG A 148 16.50 -4.70 -23.66
CA ARG A 148 16.32 -6.06 -24.18
C ARG A 148 17.55 -6.98 -24.07
N PRO A 149 18.81 -6.50 -24.25
CA PRO A 149 20.01 -7.38 -24.18
C PRO A 149 20.36 -7.81 -22.75
N ARG A 150 19.72 -7.25 -21.73
CA ARG A 150 20.03 -7.54 -20.33
C ARG A 150 19.60 -8.95 -19.97
N ALA A 151 20.44 -9.64 -19.22
CA ALA A 151 20.19 -11.01 -18.77
C ALA A 151 19.03 -11.14 -17.78
N ASP A 152 18.74 -10.06 -17.03
CA ASP A 152 17.67 -9.95 -16.04
C ASP A 152 16.29 -9.66 -16.69
N VAL A 153 16.22 -9.32 -17.98
CA VAL A 153 14.99 -9.08 -18.72
C VAL A 153 14.51 -10.37 -19.41
N ARG A 154 13.23 -10.70 -19.19
CA ARG A 154 12.56 -11.83 -19.86
C ARG A 154 11.75 -11.40 -21.07
N ALA A 155 10.98 -10.33 -20.94
CA ALA A 155 10.13 -9.78 -22.00
C ALA A 155 9.88 -8.28 -21.78
N ILE A 156 9.62 -7.56 -22.87
CA ILE A 156 9.22 -6.15 -22.82
C ILE A 156 8.01 -5.99 -23.75
N GLU A 157 6.93 -5.47 -23.19
CA GLU A 157 5.74 -5.01 -23.90
C GLU A 157 5.73 -3.50 -23.92
N THR A 158 5.49 -2.89 -25.08
CA THR A 158 5.51 -1.44 -25.26
C THR A 158 4.17 -0.95 -25.77
N PHE A 159 3.56 -0.03 -25.06
CA PHE A 159 2.30 0.63 -25.41
C PHE A 159 2.58 2.10 -25.70
N ILE A 160 2.32 2.54 -26.94
CA ILE A 160 2.63 3.89 -27.43
C ILE A 160 1.35 4.66 -27.65
N GLY A 161 1.31 5.91 -27.19
CA GLY A 161 0.13 6.77 -27.27
C GLY A 161 -1.00 6.41 -26.30
N ASN A 162 -0.80 5.39 -25.46
CA ASN A 162 -1.72 5.00 -24.42
C ASN A 162 -0.98 4.24 -23.30
N GLY A 163 -1.64 4.00 -22.18
CA GLY A 163 -1.05 3.28 -21.04
C GLY A 163 -1.19 1.76 -21.09
N GLY A 164 -1.65 1.19 -22.21
CA GLY A 164 -1.95 -0.23 -22.31
C GLY A 164 -3.16 -0.68 -21.47
N PRO A 165 -3.43 -1.99 -21.41
CA PRO A 165 -4.49 -2.53 -20.59
C PRO A 165 -4.18 -2.40 -19.09
N THR A 166 -5.23 -2.25 -18.27
CA THR A 166 -5.10 -2.28 -16.81
C THR A 166 -5.07 -3.75 -16.36
N PHE A 167 -3.87 -4.31 -16.21
CA PHE A 167 -3.66 -5.70 -15.80
C PHE A 167 -3.42 -5.87 -14.30
N PHE A 168 -3.38 -4.77 -13.56
CA PHE A 168 -3.21 -4.78 -12.11
C PHE A 168 -4.11 -3.73 -11.47
N TYR A 169 -4.71 -4.04 -10.31
CA TYR A 169 -5.79 -3.24 -9.73
C TYR A 169 -5.39 -1.81 -9.36
N ASN A 170 -4.14 -1.57 -8.97
CA ASN A 170 -3.65 -0.23 -8.64
C ASN A 170 -2.83 0.41 -9.78
N LEU A 171 -2.79 -0.20 -10.96
CA LEU A 171 -2.15 0.40 -12.10
C LEU A 171 -3.02 1.53 -12.64
N ARG A 172 -2.53 2.76 -12.56
CA ARG A 172 -3.24 3.93 -13.06
C ARG A 172 -3.43 3.80 -14.57
N ARG A 173 -4.68 3.93 -15.02
CA ARG A 173 -4.96 4.06 -16.45
C ARG A 173 -4.39 5.40 -16.92
N ALA A 174 -3.43 5.36 -17.84
CA ALA A 174 -2.97 6.57 -18.50
C ALA A 174 -3.99 6.99 -19.56
N PRO A 175 -4.28 8.29 -19.71
CA PRO A 175 -5.09 8.77 -20.82
C PRO A 175 -4.39 8.47 -22.15
N ALA A 176 -5.16 8.34 -23.22
CA ALA A 176 -4.58 8.23 -24.57
C ALA A 176 -4.04 9.60 -24.96
N ALA A 177 -2.73 9.71 -25.22
CA ALA A 177 -2.08 10.93 -25.65
C ALA A 177 -0.79 10.62 -26.43
N PRO A 178 -0.52 11.34 -27.53
CA PRO A 178 0.60 11.03 -28.42
C PRO A 178 1.98 11.09 -27.74
N HIS A 179 2.12 11.88 -26.71
CA HIS A 179 3.37 12.10 -25.97
C HIS A 179 3.62 11.09 -24.85
N LEU A 180 2.72 10.11 -24.65
CA LEU A 180 2.80 9.11 -23.59
C LEU A 180 3.11 7.73 -24.14
N ALA A 181 3.96 7.00 -23.44
CA ALA A 181 4.14 5.58 -23.66
C ALA A 181 4.34 4.84 -22.31
N ARG A 182 4.05 3.55 -22.33
CA ARG A 182 4.29 2.67 -21.19
C ARG A 182 5.02 1.41 -21.67
N LEU A 183 6.07 1.06 -20.95
CA LEU A 183 6.73 -0.23 -21.11
C LEU A 183 6.42 -1.08 -19.88
N VAL A 184 6.10 -2.33 -20.12
CA VAL A 184 5.96 -3.36 -19.10
C VAL A 184 7.12 -4.31 -19.27
N VAL A 185 8.08 -4.22 -18.36
CA VAL A 185 9.30 -5.02 -18.38
C VAL A 185 9.09 -6.20 -17.44
N LYS A 186 9.06 -7.39 -17.99
CA LYS A 186 9.02 -8.63 -17.23
C LYS A 186 10.43 -9.07 -16.91
N THR A 187 10.77 -9.15 -15.64
CA THR A 187 12.08 -9.60 -15.14
C THR A 187 12.12 -11.13 -15.04
N ARG A 188 13.29 -11.69 -14.79
CA ARG A 188 13.43 -13.13 -14.52
C ARG A 188 13.12 -13.47 -13.08
N ASP A 189 13.49 -12.59 -12.17
CA ASP A 189 13.25 -12.71 -10.73
C ASP A 189 12.79 -11.36 -10.17
N ILE A 190 12.06 -11.38 -9.06
CA ILE A 190 11.61 -10.19 -8.33
C ILE A 190 12.81 -9.35 -7.87
N ALA A 191 13.91 -10.00 -7.48
CA ALA A 191 15.13 -9.35 -7.05
C ALA A 191 15.77 -8.49 -8.17
N ASP A 192 15.53 -8.83 -9.44
CA ASP A 192 16.05 -8.11 -10.60
C ASP A 192 15.34 -6.76 -10.82
N ASN A 193 14.16 -6.56 -10.23
CA ASN A 193 13.37 -5.34 -10.41
C ASN A 193 14.15 -4.06 -10.06
N ALA A 194 14.94 -4.09 -8.99
CA ALA A 194 15.74 -2.94 -8.57
C ALA A 194 16.79 -2.57 -9.62
N ALA A 195 17.46 -3.57 -10.19
CA ALA A 195 18.47 -3.37 -11.23
C ALA A 195 17.87 -2.79 -12.52
N ILE A 196 16.64 -3.15 -12.87
CA ILE A 196 15.93 -2.57 -14.00
C ILE A 196 15.54 -1.11 -13.73
N ILE A 197 15.05 -0.80 -12.52
CA ILE A 197 14.71 0.58 -12.13
C ILE A 197 15.94 1.48 -12.21
N ASP A 198 17.08 1.02 -11.69
CA ASP A 198 18.33 1.77 -11.75
C ASP A 198 18.82 1.95 -13.20
N ALA A 199 18.72 0.92 -14.04
CA ALA A 199 19.08 1.00 -15.45
C ALA A 199 18.21 2.01 -16.23
N VAL A 200 16.90 2.06 -15.95
CA VAL A 200 15.99 3.05 -16.53
C VAL A 200 16.35 4.47 -16.06
N ALA A 201 16.70 4.65 -14.79
CA ALA A 201 17.12 5.94 -14.27
C ALA A 201 18.45 6.40 -14.89
N ASP A 202 19.38 5.47 -15.14
CA ASP A 202 20.64 5.76 -15.84
C ASP A 202 20.41 6.15 -17.29
N TYR A 203 19.54 5.40 -17.98
CA TYR A 203 19.14 5.71 -19.36
C TYR A 203 18.50 7.10 -19.46
N HIS A 204 17.59 7.44 -18.54
CA HIS A 204 16.96 8.75 -18.46
C HIS A 204 18.02 9.86 -18.38
N ARG A 205 18.97 9.76 -17.45
CA ARG A 205 20.03 10.77 -17.28
C ARG A 205 20.92 10.97 -18.52
N GLN A 206 21.10 9.91 -19.29
CA GLN A 206 22.05 9.93 -20.43
C GLN A 206 21.39 10.30 -21.76
N HIS A 207 20.11 9.96 -21.95
CA HIS A 207 19.50 9.98 -23.29
C HIS A 207 18.22 10.79 -23.40
N LEU A 208 17.60 11.18 -22.28
CA LEU A 208 16.30 11.84 -22.29
C LEU A 208 16.33 13.15 -21.48
N ALA A 209 16.75 14.24 -22.14
CA ALA A 209 16.86 15.54 -21.47
C ALA A 209 15.51 16.28 -21.34
N ASP A 210 14.53 15.96 -22.18
CA ASP A 210 13.27 16.70 -22.33
C ASP A 210 12.02 15.85 -22.11
N GLY A 211 12.11 14.88 -21.24
CA GLY A 211 10.98 14.03 -20.88
C GLY A 211 11.15 13.38 -19.52
N ASP A 212 10.07 12.82 -19.01
CA ASP A 212 10.08 12.05 -17.77
C ASP A 212 10.04 10.55 -18.05
N LEU A 213 10.87 9.80 -17.33
CA LEU A 213 10.92 8.35 -17.38
C LEU A 213 10.85 7.82 -15.97
N ILE A 214 9.75 7.16 -15.63
CA ILE A 214 9.47 6.70 -14.28
C ILE A 214 9.32 5.18 -14.30
N ALA A 215 10.28 4.50 -13.65
CA ALA A 215 10.22 3.07 -13.44
C ALA A 215 9.77 2.74 -12.03
N ARG A 216 8.82 1.82 -11.89
CA ARG A 216 8.30 1.39 -10.60
C ARG A 216 7.86 -0.06 -10.62
N THR A 217 7.91 -0.70 -9.46
CA THR A 217 7.24 -1.98 -9.22
C THR A 217 5.74 -1.76 -9.02
N LEU A 218 4.97 -2.84 -9.13
CA LEU A 218 3.55 -2.83 -8.77
C LEU A 218 3.43 -2.75 -7.23
N GLY A 219 2.54 -1.93 -6.74
CA GLY A 219 2.29 -1.76 -5.31
C GLY A 219 1.02 -2.48 -4.86
N GLN A 220 0.90 -2.76 -3.55
CA GLN A 220 -0.29 -3.36 -2.93
C GLN A 220 -1.10 -2.27 -2.23
N GLY A 221 -1.36 -1.18 -2.61
CA GLY A 221 -2.10 -0.13 -1.91
C GLY A 221 -2.86 0.78 -2.86
N PRO A 222 -3.35 1.90 -2.37
CA PRO A 222 -3.93 2.91 -3.22
C PRO A 222 -2.91 3.42 -4.21
N VAL A 223 -3.38 3.87 -5.37
CA VAL A 223 -2.50 4.52 -6.36
C VAL A 223 -2.00 5.84 -5.78
N VAL A 224 -0.75 5.87 -5.35
CA VAL A 224 -0.10 7.09 -4.88
C VAL A 224 0.76 7.64 -6.02
N PRO A 225 0.43 8.82 -6.57
CA PRO A 225 1.20 9.40 -7.67
C PRO A 225 2.66 9.69 -7.31
N ALA A 226 2.89 10.12 -6.07
CA ALA A 226 4.22 10.35 -5.50
C ALA A 226 4.17 10.10 -3.98
N PRO A 227 5.19 9.43 -3.38
CA PRO A 227 5.25 9.23 -1.93
C PRO A 227 5.29 10.55 -1.14
N ILE A 228 5.93 11.54 -1.71
CA ILE A 228 6.04 12.89 -1.14
C ILE A 228 5.49 13.87 -2.18
N ALA A 229 4.51 14.67 -1.79
CA ALA A 229 3.94 15.72 -2.62
C ALA A 229 4.01 17.06 -1.88
N VAL A 230 4.70 18.03 -2.47
CA VAL A 230 4.75 19.41 -1.99
C VAL A 230 3.78 20.24 -2.82
N ARG A 231 2.81 20.87 -2.17
CA ARG A 231 1.83 21.73 -2.84
C ARG A 231 2.25 23.19 -2.69
N VAL A 232 2.35 23.88 -3.81
CA VAL A 232 2.65 25.32 -3.86
C VAL A 232 1.38 26.04 -4.34
N PHE A 233 0.96 27.06 -3.61
CA PHE A 233 -0.22 27.85 -3.94
C PHE A 233 0.17 29.30 -4.16
N ASN A 234 -0.30 29.90 -5.22
CA ASN A 234 -0.22 31.35 -5.46
C ASN A 234 -1.32 31.74 -6.46
N ASP A 235 -1.92 32.91 -6.27
CA ASP A 235 -2.95 33.45 -7.18
C ASP A 235 -2.34 33.98 -8.47
N ASP A 236 -1.06 34.37 -8.45
CA ASP A 236 -0.30 34.82 -9.61
C ASP A 236 0.42 33.62 -10.26
N ALA A 237 0.10 33.34 -11.50
CA ALA A 237 0.62 32.19 -12.24
C ALA A 237 2.13 32.27 -12.49
N ASP A 238 2.73 33.46 -12.64
CA ASP A 238 4.18 33.59 -12.86
C ASP A 238 4.97 33.42 -11.58
N ARG A 239 4.44 33.92 -10.46
CA ARG A 239 4.99 33.69 -9.14
C ARG A 239 4.87 32.21 -8.76
N LEU A 240 3.73 31.58 -9.06
CA LEU A 240 3.53 30.16 -8.85
C LEU A 240 4.59 29.33 -9.60
N ALA A 241 4.81 29.62 -10.88
CA ALA A 241 5.81 28.92 -11.68
C ALA A 241 7.23 29.09 -11.12
N THR A 242 7.59 30.34 -10.78
CA THR A 242 8.90 30.64 -10.21
C THR A 242 9.12 29.92 -8.87
N ALA A 243 8.10 29.94 -8.00
CA ALA A 243 8.16 29.25 -6.70
C ALA A 243 8.27 27.75 -6.88
N THR A 244 7.48 27.13 -7.79
CA THR A 244 7.52 25.71 -8.07
C THR A 244 8.88 25.28 -8.63
N GLN A 245 9.48 26.06 -9.56
CA GLN A 245 10.82 25.77 -10.06
C GLN A 245 11.87 25.80 -8.95
N ARG A 246 11.79 26.79 -8.04
CA ARG A 246 12.70 26.84 -6.88
C ARG A 246 12.54 25.64 -5.96
N VAL A 247 11.31 25.25 -5.65
CA VAL A 247 11.02 24.06 -4.82
C VAL A 247 11.55 22.79 -5.49
N THR A 248 11.31 22.64 -6.80
CA THR A 248 11.81 21.50 -7.58
C THR A 248 13.35 21.43 -7.53
N ALA A 249 14.04 22.56 -7.78
CA ALA A 249 15.49 22.62 -7.73
C ALA A 249 16.06 22.34 -6.34
N LEU A 250 15.40 22.81 -5.28
CA LEU A 250 15.80 22.50 -3.89
C LEU A 250 15.60 21.01 -3.59
N THR A 251 14.47 20.43 -3.97
CA THR A 251 14.19 19.01 -3.74
C THR A 251 15.16 18.10 -4.47
N GLN A 252 15.57 18.44 -5.70
CA GLN A 252 16.55 17.69 -6.47
C GLN A 252 17.95 17.65 -5.82
N ARG A 253 18.28 18.63 -4.96
CA ARG A 253 19.55 18.68 -4.23
C ARG A 253 19.57 17.85 -2.95
N ILE A 254 18.42 17.36 -2.49
CA ILE A 254 18.32 16.54 -1.29
C ILE A 254 18.81 15.13 -1.63
N ALA A 255 19.81 14.65 -0.90
CA ALA A 255 20.31 13.30 -1.09
C ALA A 255 19.22 12.25 -0.86
N GLY A 256 19.08 11.28 -1.76
CA GLY A 256 18.07 10.23 -1.69
C GLY A 256 16.77 10.55 -2.41
N THR A 257 16.57 11.76 -2.93
CA THR A 257 15.40 12.05 -3.79
C THR A 257 15.61 11.49 -5.19
N ARG A 258 14.53 10.88 -5.73
CA ARG A 258 14.46 10.36 -7.11
C ARG A 258 13.17 10.86 -7.75
N ASP A 259 13.14 10.99 -9.06
CA ASP A 259 11.95 11.29 -9.86
C ASP A 259 11.21 12.57 -9.43
N VAL A 260 11.98 13.63 -9.12
CA VAL A 260 11.42 14.92 -8.72
C VAL A 260 10.81 15.61 -9.94
N ARG A 261 9.51 15.82 -9.91
CA ARG A 261 8.73 16.44 -10.99
C ARG A 261 7.73 17.46 -10.46
N ASN A 262 7.23 18.31 -11.32
CA ASN A 262 6.12 19.22 -11.03
C ASN A 262 4.99 18.99 -12.05
N ASP A 263 3.80 19.46 -11.72
CA ASP A 263 2.57 19.33 -12.52
C ASP A 263 2.18 20.62 -13.24
N LEU A 264 3.07 21.62 -13.29
CA LEU A 264 2.78 22.88 -13.99
C LEU A 264 2.62 22.72 -15.50
N GLY A 265 3.04 21.59 -16.05
CA GLY A 265 3.05 21.33 -17.49
C GLY A 265 4.04 22.23 -18.26
N ASN A 266 4.22 21.92 -19.54
CA ASN A 266 4.88 22.86 -20.45
C ASN A 266 3.90 23.96 -20.81
N ARG A 267 4.20 25.19 -20.40
CA ARG A 267 3.42 26.36 -20.85
C ARG A 267 3.59 26.51 -22.34
N TYR A 268 2.53 26.30 -23.10
CA TYR A 268 2.49 26.72 -24.49
C TYR A 268 2.28 28.20 -24.54
N SER A 269 3.17 28.89 -25.20
CA SER A 269 2.87 30.23 -25.70
C SER A 269 1.84 30.08 -26.84
N GLN A 270 0.56 30.24 -26.55
CA GLN A 270 -0.43 30.41 -27.59
C GLN A 270 -0.19 31.83 -28.20
N SER A 271 0.40 31.88 -29.38
CA SER A 271 0.27 33.08 -30.21
C SER A 271 -1.19 33.13 -30.66
N ALA A 272 -1.97 34.05 -30.09
CA ALA A 272 -3.23 34.42 -30.68
C ALA A 272 -2.92 35.03 -32.04
N LEU A 273 -3.35 34.38 -33.13
CA LEU A 273 -3.39 34.93 -34.48
C LEU A 273 -4.57 35.86 -34.60
#